data_2a141d24b61511dc1e3dc808e0564fa0
#
_entry.id   2a141d24b61511dc1e3dc808e0564fa0
#
_cell.length_a   1.000
_cell.length_b   1.000
_cell.length_c   1.000
_cell.angle_alpha   90.00
_cell.angle_beta   90.00
_cell.angle_gamma   90.00
#
_symmetry.space_group_name_H-M   'P 1'
#
loop_
_entity.id
_entity.type
_entity.pdbx_description
1 polymer ?
#
loop_
_entity_poly.entity_id
_entity_poly.type
_entity_poly.pdbx_seq_one_letter_code
_entity_poly.pdbx_strand_id
1 'polypeptide(L)'
;GIAYIGTEGSRNKYYADEFDYDLLELEEPFECEKYIEAIDAAVEAGYKVLIIDSMTHEWKWLNDVHDKMPGNSFTNWGKLKPRHHKFMDKVLNSPIHIIATARGKDDWVLEDKNGKQVPKKVGMGQQQDKDISYEYTVSLMIAQDTHVASADKDNTKLFDGRFEVLTENDGVRLYEWANKGDAPAPKKETPKYTETTYDSEDILKDIKKEIISLCGSLGGTKNEEFMTTLKSYVANGNPNAITDLGAAKECLAKIKEIKPVEA
;
A
#
# COMPACT_ATOMS: atom_id res chain seq x y z
N GLY A 1 2.59 18.97 -22.53
CA GLY A 1 2.90 17.61 -22.98
C GLY A 1 2.45 16.57 -21.95
N ILE A 2 2.40 15.35 -22.40
CA ILE A 2 2.08 14.16 -21.59
C ILE A 2 3.37 13.36 -21.42
N ALA A 3 3.73 13.05 -20.19
CA ALA A 3 4.76 12.06 -19.88
C ALA A 3 4.10 10.71 -19.62
N TYR A 4 4.75 9.63 -20.04
CA TYR A 4 4.27 8.27 -19.85
C TYR A 4 5.39 7.42 -19.23
N ILE A 5 5.18 6.91 -18.03
CA ILE A 5 6.03 5.94 -17.38
C ILE A 5 5.49 4.54 -17.72
N GLY A 6 6.24 3.81 -18.52
CA GLY A 6 5.86 2.48 -18.99
C GLY A 6 6.65 1.37 -18.31
N THR A 7 5.97 0.34 -17.85
CA THR A 7 6.58 -0.86 -17.25
C THR A 7 6.23 -2.15 -17.99
N GLU A 8 5.49 -2.02 -19.11
CA GLU A 8 5.02 -3.14 -19.93
C GLU A 8 5.96 -3.46 -21.12
N GLY A 9 7.18 -2.89 -21.12
CA GLY A 9 8.16 -3.09 -22.17
C GLY A 9 7.70 -2.51 -23.51
N SER A 10 7.93 -3.20 -24.62
CA SER A 10 7.63 -2.69 -25.97
C SER A 10 6.16 -2.32 -26.20
N ARG A 11 5.22 -2.82 -25.37
CA ARG A 11 3.79 -2.47 -25.47
C ARG A 11 3.53 -1.00 -25.25
N ASN A 12 4.37 -0.33 -24.47
CA ASN A 12 4.25 1.10 -24.20
C ASN A 12 4.33 1.98 -25.45
N LYS A 13 4.81 1.41 -26.56
CA LYS A 13 4.99 2.11 -27.86
C LYS A 13 3.83 1.91 -28.83
N TYR A 14 2.88 1.04 -28.51
CA TYR A 14 1.79 0.69 -29.43
C TYR A 14 0.85 1.87 -29.73
N TYR A 15 0.82 2.85 -28.86
CA TYR A 15 -0.04 4.02 -28.98
C TYR A 15 0.67 5.26 -29.57
N ALA A 16 1.97 5.15 -29.90
CA ALA A 16 2.77 6.28 -30.38
C ALA A 16 2.32 6.84 -31.75
N ASP A 17 1.63 6.02 -32.55
CA ASP A 17 1.09 6.45 -33.84
C ASP A 17 -0.24 7.22 -33.69
N GLU A 18 -0.91 7.10 -32.53
CA GLU A 18 -2.22 7.70 -32.28
C GLU A 18 -2.14 8.91 -31.33
N PHE A 19 -1.18 8.89 -30.40
CA PHE A 19 -1.08 9.88 -29.33
C PHE A 19 0.34 10.44 -29.21
N ASP A 20 0.43 11.73 -28.89
CA ASP A 20 1.69 12.43 -28.65
C ASP A 20 2.03 12.40 -27.15
N TYR A 21 3.05 11.63 -26.78
CA TYR A 21 3.57 11.52 -25.43
C TYR A 21 5.06 11.20 -25.42
N ASP A 22 5.75 11.61 -24.36
CA ASP A 22 7.14 11.25 -24.12
C ASP A 22 7.21 10.03 -23.18
N LEU A 23 7.84 8.97 -23.67
CA LEU A 23 7.93 7.69 -22.96
C LEU A 23 9.21 7.57 -22.16
N LEU A 24 9.08 7.25 -20.88
CA LEU A 24 10.13 6.73 -20.03
C LEU A 24 9.85 5.26 -19.70
N GLU A 25 10.63 4.36 -20.26
CA GLU A 25 10.54 2.93 -19.94
C GLU A 25 11.30 2.64 -18.64
N LEU A 26 10.60 2.12 -17.63
CA LEU A 26 11.23 1.58 -16.44
C LEU A 26 11.53 0.09 -16.65
N GLU A 27 12.74 -0.29 -16.29
CA GLU A 27 13.21 -1.69 -16.32
C GLU A 27 13.27 -2.26 -14.90
N GLU A 28 13.19 -3.59 -14.82
CA GLU A 28 13.38 -4.32 -13.56
C GLU A 28 14.73 -3.98 -12.88
N PRO A 29 14.81 -4.00 -11.56
CA PRO A 29 13.74 -4.20 -10.61
C PRO A 29 12.84 -2.95 -10.48
N PHE A 30 11.52 -3.16 -10.37
CA PHE A 30 10.52 -2.07 -10.29
C PHE A 30 10.41 -1.50 -8.87
N GLU A 31 11.50 -0.91 -8.40
CA GLU A 31 11.59 -0.32 -7.06
C GLU A 31 10.76 0.96 -6.93
N CYS A 32 10.18 1.18 -5.75
CA CYS A 32 9.41 2.40 -5.46
C CYS A 32 10.21 3.67 -5.79
N GLU A 33 11.51 3.66 -5.52
CA GLU A 33 12.43 4.79 -5.73
C GLU A 33 12.55 5.17 -7.21
N LYS A 34 12.57 4.19 -8.12
CA LYS A 34 12.60 4.46 -9.56
C LYS A 34 11.36 5.19 -10.05
N TYR A 35 10.18 4.82 -9.52
CA TYR A 35 8.96 5.55 -9.85
C TYR A 35 8.98 6.98 -9.30
N ILE A 36 9.51 7.17 -8.08
CA ILE A 36 9.65 8.51 -7.49
C ILE A 36 10.57 9.38 -8.36
N GLU A 37 11.74 8.87 -8.77
CA GLU A 37 12.68 9.56 -9.64
C GLU A 37 12.05 9.91 -10.99
N ALA A 38 11.29 8.99 -11.57
CA ALA A 38 10.60 9.19 -12.84
C ALA A 38 9.51 10.27 -12.74
N ILE A 39 8.76 10.31 -11.63
CA ILE A 39 7.77 11.38 -11.36
C ILE A 39 8.49 12.74 -11.21
N ASP A 40 9.60 12.77 -10.46
CA ASP A 40 10.39 14.00 -10.30
C ASP A 40 10.90 14.52 -11.63
N ALA A 41 11.44 13.64 -12.48
CA ALA A 41 11.91 14.00 -13.81
C ALA A 41 10.79 14.58 -14.68
N ALA A 42 9.58 13.99 -14.64
CA ALA A 42 8.43 14.51 -15.36
C ALA A 42 8.01 15.92 -14.86
N VAL A 43 8.02 16.12 -13.55
CA VAL A 43 7.70 17.43 -12.94
C VAL A 43 8.75 18.48 -13.32
N GLU A 44 10.04 18.16 -13.23
CA GLU A 44 11.15 19.05 -13.57
C GLU A 44 11.16 19.42 -15.07
N ALA A 45 10.81 18.46 -15.94
CA ALA A 45 10.67 18.70 -17.37
C ALA A 45 9.43 19.54 -17.74
N GLY A 46 8.56 19.85 -16.78
CA GLY A 46 7.41 20.74 -16.94
C GLY A 46 6.17 20.11 -17.57
N TYR A 47 6.09 18.77 -17.56
CA TYR A 47 4.87 18.07 -17.98
C TYR A 47 3.68 18.44 -17.08
N LYS A 48 2.47 18.37 -17.64
CA LYS A 48 1.23 18.69 -16.91
C LYS A 48 0.43 17.43 -16.57
N VAL A 49 0.63 16.37 -17.34
CA VAL A 49 -0.02 15.09 -17.16
C VAL A 49 1.05 14.01 -17.21
N LEU A 50 0.97 13.09 -16.28
CA LEU A 50 1.79 11.89 -16.21
C LEU A 50 0.89 10.65 -16.18
N ILE A 51 1.18 9.72 -17.07
CA ILE A 51 0.57 8.39 -17.08
C ILE A 51 1.56 7.40 -16.48
N ILE A 52 1.12 6.53 -15.57
CA ILE A 52 1.91 5.43 -14.99
C ILE A 52 1.22 4.11 -15.36
N ASP A 53 1.82 3.34 -16.26
CA ASP A 53 1.31 2.05 -16.72
C ASP A 53 2.38 0.96 -16.61
N SER A 54 2.33 0.19 -15.51
CA SER A 54 1.34 0.15 -14.44
C SER A 54 2.00 0.21 -13.05
N MET A 55 1.22 0.57 -12.05
CA MET A 55 1.65 0.51 -10.64
C MET A 55 1.72 -0.94 -10.10
N THR A 56 1.13 -1.90 -10.80
CA THR A 56 1.13 -3.31 -10.42
C THR A 56 2.53 -3.89 -10.27
N HIS A 57 3.48 -3.46 -11.11
CA HIS A 57 4.84 -3.99 -11.08
C HIS A 57 5.62 -3.55 -9.84
N GLU A 58 5.39 -2.34 -9.35
CA GLU A 58 5.93 -1.88 -8.06
C GLU A 58 5.44 -2.77 -6.90
N TRP A 59 4.13 -2.99 -6.82
CA TRP A 59 3.53 -3.81 -5.78
C TRP A 59 3.98 -5.27 -5.86
N LYS A 60 4.08 -5.81 -7.06
CA LYS A 60 4.62 -7.15 -7.28
C LYS A 60 6.06 -7.25 -6.81
N TRP A 61 6.89 -6.28 -7.14
CA TRP A 61 8.27 -6.23 -6.68
C TRP A 61 8.37 -6.19 -5.15
N LEU A 62 7.54 -5.38 -4.47
CA LEU A 62 7.48 -5.36 -3.00
C LEU A 62 7.12 -6.72 -2.42
N ASN A 63 6.13 -7.41 -2.99
CA ASN A 63 5.77 -8.76 -2.57
C ASN A 63 6.92 -9.75 -2.79
N ASP A 64 7.57 -9.71 -3.95
CA ASP A 64 8.71 -10.58 -4.27
C ASP A 64 9.90 -10.35 -3.32
N VAL A 65 10.14 -9.11 -2.90
CA VAL A 65 11.15 -8.78 -1.89
C VAL A 65 10.73 -9.30 -0.52
N HIS A 66 9.48 -9.06 -0.11
CA HIS A 66 8.91 -9.54 1.14
C HIS A 66 9.05 -11.05 1.29
N ASP A 67 8.71 -11.81 0.25
CA ASP A 67 8.72 -13.27 0.27
C ASP A 67 10.13 -13.86 0.39
N LYS A 68 11.14 -13.13 -0.07
CA LYS A 68 12.56 -13.50 0.06
C LYS A 68 13.17 -13.09 1.40
N MET A 69 12.51 -12.25 2.20
CA MET A 69 13.04 -11.78 3.47
C MET A 69 12.89 -12.86 4.55
N PRO A 70 13.96 -13.20 5.28
CA PRO A 70 13.87 -14.12 6.40
C PRO A 70 13.12 -13.50 7.57
N GLY A 71 12.50 -14.33 8.40
CA GLY A 71 11.88 -13.92 9.65
C GLY A 71 10.39 -13.74 9.57
N ASN A 72 9.85 -12.86 10.43
CA ASN A 72 8.41 -12.67 10.59
C ASN A 72 7.87 -11.73 9.50
N SER A 73 6.79 -12.16 8.83
CA SER A 73 6.13 -11.42 7.75
C SER A 73 5.69 -10.01 8.18
N PHE A 74 5.13 -9.86 9.36
CA PHE A 74 4.70 -8.55 9.90
C PHE A 74 5.87 -7.57 10.03
N THR A 75 7.00 -8.04 10.59
CA THR A 75 8.21 -7.22 10.71
C THR A 75 8.78 -6.84 9.35
N ASN A 76 8.73 -7.76 8.38
CA ASN A 76 9.21 -7.53 7.02
C ASN A 76 8.36 -6.45 6.31
N TRP A 77 7.03 -6.52 6.44
CA TRP A 77 6.15 -5.47 5.94
C TRP A 77 6.38 -4.12 6.60
N GLY A 78 6.72 -4.09 7.91
CA GLY A 78 7.11 -2.87 8.61
C GLY A 78 8.32 -2.15 8.01
N LYS A 79 9.20 -2.88 7.28
CA LYS A 79 10.35 -2.31 6.56
C LYS A 79 10.00 -1.88 5.13
N LEU A 80 9.09 -2.58 4.47
CA LEU A 80 8.76 -2.38 3.06
C LEU A 80 7.66 -1.33 2.86
N LYS A 81 6.62 -1.34 3.71
CA LYS A 81 5.51 -0.37 3.60
C LYS A 81 5.95 1.10 3.59
N PRO A 82 6.94 1.54 4.37
CA PRO A 82 7.42 2.91 4.27
C PRO A 82 7.95 3.32 2.89
N ARG A 83 8.50 2.38 2.11
CA ARG A 83 8.94 2.64 0.72
C ARG A 83 7.73 2.86 -0.19
N HIS A 84 6.73 1.99 -0.07
CA HIS A 84 5.46 2.13 -0.79
C HIS A 84 4.75 3.44 -0.44
N HIS A 85 4.66 3.79 0.85
CA HIS A 85 4.04 5.04 1.28
C HIS A 85 4.75 6.27 0.70
N LYS A 86 6.09 6.28 0.65
CA LYS A 86 6.84 7.38 0.01
C LYS A 86 6.49 7.52 -1.48
N PHE A 87 6.34 6.41 -2.18
CA PHE A 87 5.90 6.42 -3.57
C PHE A 87 4.47 6.97 -3.69
N MET A 88 3.54 6.50 -2.86
CA MET A 88 2.17 7.00 -2.85
C MET A 88 2.10 8.48 -2.48
N ASP A 89 2.85 8.92 -1.47
CA ASP A 89 2.94 10.34 -1.11
C ASP A 89 3.45 11.19 -2.28
N LYS A 90 4.39 10.64 -3.07
CA LYS A 90 4.89 11.32 -4.26
C LYS A 90 3.83 11.45 -5.34
N VAL A 91 3.05 10.39 -5.59
CA VAL A 91 1.91 10.41 -6.52
C VAL A 91 0.88 11.45 -6.09
N LEU A 92 0.44 11.40 -4.83
CA LEU A 92 -0.66 12.21 -4.32
C LEU A 92 -0.32 13.70 -4.16
N ASN A 93 0.93 14.00 -3.83
CA ASN A 93 1.40 15.39 -3.63
C ASN A 93 2.09 15.97 -4.85
N SER A 94 2.05 15.29 -5.99
CA SER A 94 2.62 15.79 -7.24
C SER A 94 1.88 17.04 -7.71
N PRO A 95 2.57 18.08 -8.23
CA PRO A 95 1.94 19.30 -8.76
C PRO A 95 1.34 19.12 -10.16
N ILE A 96 1.37 17.90 -10.71
CA ILE A 96 0.84 17.55 -12.02
C ILE A 96 -0.26 16.52 -11.91
N HIS A 97 -1.10 16.38 -12.93
CA HIS A 97 -2.13 15.34 -12.96
C HIS A 97 -1.49 13.97 -13.18
N ILE A 98 -1.79 13.01 -12.33
CA ILE A 98 -1.31 11.64 -12.46
C ILE A 98 -2.48 10.70 -12.74
N ILE A 99 -2.36 9.94 -13.83
CA ILE A 99 -3.25 8.86 -14.20
C ILE A 99 -2.45 7.56 -14.05
N ALA A 100 -2.89 6.69 -13.15
CA ALA A 100 -2.20 5.43 -12.91
C ALA A 100 -3.11 4.25 -13.21
N THR A 101 -2.55 3.22 -13.84
CA THR A 101 -3.24 1.96 -14.07
C THR A 101 -2.76 0.90 -13.08
N ALA A 102 -3.67 0.01 -12.71
CA ALA A 102 -3.37 -1.21 -12.00
C ALA A 102 -4.14 -2.37 -12.61
N ARG A 103 -3.53 -3.55 -12.71
CA ARG A 103 -4.20 -4.74 -13.22
C ARG A 103 -5.28 -5.20 -12.26
N GLY A 104 -6.43 -5.59 -12.79
CA GLY A 104 -7.49 -6.23 -12.04
C GLY A 104 -7.12 -7.67 -11.65
N LYS A 105 -7.63 -8.13 -10.53
CA LYS A 105 -7.62 -9.53 -10.10
C LYS A 105 -8.98 -9.91 -9.55
N ASP A 106 -9.31 -11.20 -9.62
CA ASP A 106 -10.50 -11.73 -8.98
C ASP A 106 -10.32 -11.74 -7.46
N ASP A 107 -11.28 -11.16 -6.75
CA ASP A 107 -11.33 -11.25 -5.30
C ASP A 107 -12.21 -12.43 -4.86
N TRP A 108 -11.66 -13.24 -3.97
CA TRP A 108 -12.28 -14.44 -3.45
C TRP A 108 -12.39 -14.36 -1.94
N VAL A 109 -13.54 -14.76 -1.40
CA VAL A 109 -13.72 -15.00 0.04
C VAL A 109 -13.99 -16.48 0.29
N LEU A 110 -13.65 -16.95 1.48
CA LEU A 110 -14.04 -18.27 1.93
C LEU A 110 -15.44 -18.18 2.53
N GLU A 111 -16.42 -18.83 1.90
CA GLU A 111 -17.79 -18.94 2.40
C GLU A 111 -17.95 -20.31 3.06
N ASP A 112 -18.51 -20.34 4.29
CA ASP A 112 -18.84 -21.61 4.93
C ASP A 112 -20.10 -22.21 4.28
N LYS A 113 -19.95 -23.38 3.66
CA LYS A 113 -21.06 -24.19 3.16
C LYS A 113 -21.06 -25.53 3.89
N ASN A 114 -21.95 -25.67 4.85
CA ASN A 114 -22.11 -26.91 5.61
C ASN A 114 -20.82 -27.37 6.33
N GLY A 115 -20.12 -26.43 6.98
CA GLY A 115 -18.87 -26.70 7.69
C GLY A 115 -17.64 -26.87 6.80
N LYS A 116 -17.76 -26.58 5.49
CA LYS A 116 -16.64 -26.56 4.55
C LYS A 116 -16.40 -25.14 4.03
N GLN A 117 -15.16 -24.71 4.10
CA GLN A 117 -14.73 -23.44 3.51
C GLN A 117 -14.62 -23.59 1.99
N VAL A 118 -15.50 -22.92 1.24
CA VAL A 118 -15.54 -22.95 -0.22
C VAL A 118 -15.17 -21.57 -0.76
N PRO A 119 -14.18 -21.47 -1.68
CA PRO A 119 -13.86 -20.20 -2.33
C PRO A 119 -15.06 -19.69 -3.13
N LYS A 120 -15.45 -18.44 -2.89
CA LYS A 120 -16.46 -17.71 -3.63
C LYS A 120 -15.89 -16.43 -4.18
N LYS A 121 -16.02 -16.23 -5.50
CA LYS A 121 -15.67 -14.96 -6.12
C LYS A 121 -16.67 -13.89 -5.69
N VAL A 122 -16.17 -12.79 -5.13
CA VAL A 122 -17.01 -11.70 -4.61
C VAL A 122 -16.89 -10.41 -5.42
N GLY A 123 -15.91 -10.34 -6.31
CA GLY A 123 -15.70 -9.16 -7.14
C GLY A 123 -14.38 -9.21 -7.89
N MET A 124 -13.99 -8.04 -8.36
CA MET A 124 -12.66 -7.77 -8.88
C MET A 124 -12.01 -6.71 -7.99
N GLY A 125 -10.77 -6.93 -7.62
CA GLY A 125 -9.92 -5.96 -6.93
C GLY A 125 -8.72 -5.59 -7.79
N GLN A 126 -7.91 -4.65 -7.34
CA GLN A 126 -6.67 -4.27 -8.00
C GLN A 126 -5.49 -5.15 -7.53
N GLN A 127 -4.54 -5.39 -8.41
CA GLN A 127 -3.23 -5.96 -8.04
C GLN A 127 -2.33 -4.87 -7.48
N GLN A 128 -2.71 -4.34 -6.32
CA GLN A 128 -2.04 -3.28 -5.60
C GLN A 128 -2.42 -3.38 -4.12
N ASP A 129 -1.94 -2.48 -3.25
CA ASP A 129 -2.42 -2.38 -1.87
C ASP A 129 -3.95 -2.21 -1.89
N LYS A 130 -4.63 -2.91 -0.98
CA LYS A 130 -6.10 -2.98 -0.96
C LYS A 130 -6.78 -1.63 -0.76
N ASP A 131 -6.09 -0.70 -0.11
CA ASP A 131 -6.64 0.60 0.27
C ASP A 131 -6.32 1.69 -0.78
N ILE A 132 -5.61 1.35 -1.88
CA ILE A 132 -5.12 2.32 -2.86
C ILE A 132 -6.22 3.13 -3.55
N SER A 133 -7.39 2.54 -3.78
CA SER A 133 -8.51 3.25 -4.41
C SER A 133 -8.98 4.44 -3.58
N TYR A 134 -8.82 4.38 -2.25
CA TYR A 134 -9.20 5.47 -1.34
C TYR A 134 -8.26 6.68 -1.41
N GLU A 135 -7.05 6.49 -1.92
CA GLU A 135 -6.05 7.55 -2.00
C GLU A 135 -6.30 8.50 -3.19
N TYR A 136 -6.81 7.99 -4.31
CA TYR A 136 -7.03 8.78 -5.51
C TYR A 136 -8.28 9.66 -5.44
N THR A 137 -8.29 10.78 -6.19
CA THR A 137 -9.47 11.65 -6.36
C THR A 137 -10.61 10.91 -7.05
N VAL A 138 -10.27 10.09 -8.05
CA VAL A 138 -11.19 9.20 -8.78
C VAL A 138 -10.50 7.86 -8.96
N SER A 139 -11.19 6.79 -8.62
CA SER A 139 -10.79 5.41 -8.89
C SER A 139 -11.89 4.71 -9.68
N LEU A 140 -11.53 4.17 -10.83
CA LEU A 140 -12.46 3.53 -11.76
C LEU A 140 -12.05 2.07 -11.98
N MET A 141 -13.01 1.18 -11.88
CA MET A 141 -12.88 -0.21 -12.32
C MET A 141 -13.38 -0.32 -13.76
N ILE A 142 -12.55 -0.87 -14.64
CA ILE A 142 -12.91 -1.08 -16.06
C ILE A 142 -13.06 -2.59 -16.29
N ALA A 143 -14.24 -3.01 -16.72
CA ALA A 143 -14.52 -4.39 -17.06
C ALA A 143 -13.76 -4.80 -18.32
N GLN A 144 -13.12 -5.98 -18.29
CA GLN A 144 -12.24 -6.43 -19.36
C GLN A 144 -13.01 -6.77 -20.66
N ASP A 145 -14.20 -7.29 -20.54
CA ASP A 145 -15.02 -7.79 -21.66
C ASP A 145 -15.83 -6.69 -22.35
N THR A 146 -16.36 -5.74 -21.57
CA THR A 146 -17.26 -4.69 -22.05
C THR A 146 -16.60 -3.33 -22.11
N HIS A 147 -15.43 -3.15 -21.49
CA HIS A 147 -14.75 -1.88 -21.27
C HIS A 147 -15.59 -0.83 -20.51
N VAL A 148 -16.69 -1.27 -19.91
CA VAL A 148 -17.54 -0.41 -19.08
C VAL A 148 -16.80 -0.06 -17.80
N ALA A 149 -16.74 1.23 -17.51
CA ALA A 149 -16.17 1.75 -16.27
C ALA A 149 -17.25 1.96 -15.21
N SER A 150 -16.91 1.69 -13.98
CA SER A 150 -17.69 2.06 -12.78
C SER A 150 -16.79 2.70 -11.76
N ALA A 151 -17.31 3.69 -11.04
CA ALA A 151 -16.56 4.35 -9.99
C ALA A 151 -16.51 3.48 -8.73
N ASP A 152 -15.30 3.19 -8.25
CA ASP A 152 -15.02 2.63 -6.95
C ASP A 152 -14.92 3.76 -5.91
N LYS A 153 -14.35 4.90 -6.32
CA LYS A 153 -14.35 6.16 -5.60
C LYS A 153 -14.44 7.33 -6.58
N ASP A 154 -15.24 8.33 -6.24
CA ASP A 154 -15.36 9.57 -7.03
C ASP A 154 -15.63 10.80 -6.17
N ASN A 155 -14.60 11.59 -5.89
CA ASN A 155 -14.74 12.86 -5.18
C ASN A 155 -15.29 13.98 -6.08
N THR A 156 -15.32 13.76 -7.40
CA THR A 156 -15.75 14.77 -8.38
C THR A 156 -17.25 14.73 -8.65
N LYS A 157 -17.91 13.61 -8.34
CA LYS A 157 -19.32 13.30 -8.67
C LYS A 157 -19.60 13.25 -10.19
N LEU A 158 -18.56 13.11 -11.02
CA LEU A 158 -18.70 13.02 -12.47
C LEU A 158 -19.10 11.62 -12.94
N PHE A 159 -18.76 10.61 -12.13
CA PHE A 159 -18.94 9.18 -12.46
C PHE A 159 -19.94 8.48 -11.53
N ASP A 160 -20.52 9.19 -10.56
CA ASP A 160 -21.51 8.61 -9.64
C ASP A 160 -22.66 7.96 -10.39
N GLY A 161 -22.89 6.66 -10.14
CA GLY A 161 -23.99 5.89 -10.74
C GLY A 161 -23.86 5.63 -12.24
N ARG A 162 -22.73 5.95 -12.86
CA ARG A 162 -22.46 5.70 -14.28
C ARG A 162 -21.85 4.32 -14.48
N PHE A 163 -22.29 3.65 -15.54
CA PHE A 163 -21.79 2.37 -16.02
C PHE A 163 -21.67 2.47 -17.55
N GLU A 164 -20.59 3.08 -18.03
CA GLU A 164 -20.40 3.43 -19.44
C GLU A 164 -18.93 3.25 -19.83
N VAL A 165 -18.66 3.10 -21.13
CA VAL A 165 -17.32 3.16 -21.67
C VAL A 165 -16.81 4.60 -21.58
N LEU A 166 -15.59 4.78 -21.07
CA LEU A 166 -14.98 6.10 -20.96
C LEU A 166 -14.70 6.68 -22.37
N THR A 167 -14.83 8.00 -22.46
CA THR A 167 -14.61 8.76 -23.69
C THR A 167 -13.68 9.94 -23.43
N GLU A 168 -13.18 10.58 -24.48
CA GLU A 168 -12.40 11.81 -24.37
C GLU A 168 -13.15 12.90 -23.58
N ASN A 169 -14.48 12.94 -23.71
CA ASN A 169 -15.30 13.91 -22.98
C ASN A 169 -15.21 13.74 -21.45
N ASP A 170 -14.97 12.52 -20.97
CA ASP A 170 -14.77 12.28 -19.52
C ASP A 170 -13.46 12.90 -19.05
N GLY A 171 -12.42 12.85 -19.88
CA GLY A 171 -11.16 13.55 -19.63
C GLY A 171 -11.33 15.06 -19.62
N VAL A 172 -12.09 15.62 -20.58
CA VAL A 172 -12.41 17.06 -20.62
C VAL A 172 -13.15 17.49 -19.35
N ARG A 173 -14.16 16.73 -18.92
CA ARG A 173 -14.92 17.02 -17.69
C ARG A 173 -14.06 16.98 -16.43
N LEU A 174 -13.13 16.00 -16.35
CA LEU A 174 -12.16 15.93 -15.24
C LEU A 174 -11.22 17.14 -15.26
N TYR A 175 -10.71 17.51 -16.42
CA TYR A 175 -9.85 18.67 -16.58
C TYR A 175 -10.57 19.96 -16.17
N GLU A 176 -11.80 20.17 -16.64
CA GLU A 176 -12.63 21.30 -16.26
C GLU A 176 -12.90 21.33 -14.76
N TRP A 177 -13.21 20.16 -14.16
CA TRP A 177 -13.44 20.05 -12.72
C TRP A 177 -12.18 20.43 -11.93
N ALA A 178 -11.02 19.94 -12.34
CA ALA A 178 -9.74 20.22 -11.68
C ALA A 178 -9.32 21.69 -11.77
N ASN A 179 -9.79 22.40 -12.81
CA ASN A 179 -9.49 23.81 -13.02
C ASN A 179 -10.63 24.76 -12.62
N LYS A 180 -11.71 24.23 -12.04
CA LYS A 180 -12.83 25.02 -11.48
C LYS A 180 -12.50 25.58 -10.10
N GLY A 181 -11.55 26.43 -9.99
CA GLY A 181 -11.21 27.09 -8.74
C GLY A 181 -10.48 28.37 -8.98
N ASP A 182 -10.58 29.32 -8.06
CA ASP A 182 -9.61 30.40 -8.00
C ASP A 182 -8.23 29.78 -7.81
N ALA A 183 -7.21 30.40 -8.42
CA ALA A 183 -5.83 29.97 -8.25
C ALA A 183 -5.58 29.71 -6.75
N PRO A 184 -5.03 28.55 -6.39
CA PRO A 184 -4.87 28.22 -4.98
C PRO A 184 -4.12 29.35 -4.31
N ALA A 185 -4.68 29.85 -3.20
CA ALA A 185 -3.96 30.77 -2.32
C ALA A 185 -2.56 30.16 -2.07
N PRO A 186 -1.48 30.96 -2.04
CA PRO A 186 -0.14 30.43 -1.83
C PRO A 186 -0.18 29.45 -0.68
N LYS A 187 0.24 28.21 -0.95
CA LYS A 187 0.17 27.11 0.02
C LYS A 187 0.76 27.63 1.33
N LYS A 188 -0.08 27.79 2.36
CA LYS A 188 0.43 27.76 3.71
C LYS A 188 1.26 26.49 3.76
N GLU A 189 2.54 26.61 4.12
CA GLU A 189 3.42 25.48 4.27
C GLU A 189 2.62 24.37 4.96
N THR A 190 2.37 23.30 4.24
CA THR A 190 1.77 22.12 4.82
C THR A 190 2.62 21.79 6.04
N PRO A 191 2.03 21.57 7.22
CA PRO A 191 2.78 21.08 8.34
C PRO A 191 3.60 19.93 7.77
N LYS A 192 4.93 20.00 7.87
CA LYS A 192 5.79 18.86 7.56
C LYS A 192 5.11 17.69 8.24
N TYR A 193 4.67 16.70 7.46
CA TYR A 193 4.29 15.42 8.01
C TYR A 193 5.51 15.01 8.84
N THR A 194 5.42 15.26 10.12
CA THR A 194 6.27 14.54 11.06
C THR A 194 5.99 13.09 10.71
N GLU A 195 7.03 12.35 10.37
CA GLU A 195 6.96 10.90 10.30
C GLU A 195 5.94 10.50 11.35
N THR A 196 4.84 9.85 10.94
CA THR A 196 3.99 9.17 11.88
C THR A 196 4.92 8.12 12.48
N THR A 197 5.69 8.52 13.47
CA THR A 197 6.22 7.59 14.45
C THR A 197 4.95 6.87 14.87
N TYR A 198 4.82 5.61 14.46
CA TYR A 198 3.91 4.68 15.11
C TYR A 198 4.06 4.99 16.57
N ASP A 199 2.96 5.47 17.18
CA ASP A 199 3.02 5.97 18.54
C ASP A 199 3.73 4.89 19.35
N SER A 200 4.74 5.26 20.12
CA SER A 200 5.52 4.31 20.91
C SER A 200 4.59 3.42 21.74
N GLU A 201 3.39 3.93 22.03
CA GLU A 201 2.31 3.22 22.70
C GLU A 201 1.67 2.10 21.83
N ASP A 202 1.47 2.31 20.53
CA ASP A 202 0.92 1.27 19.65
C ASP A 202 1.94 0.15 19.41
N ILE A 203 3.21 0.48 19.23
CA ILE A 203 4.29 -0.50 19.12
C ILE A 203 4.39 -1.31 20.42
N LEU A 204 4.33 -0.63 21.57
CA LEU A 204 4.35 -1.28 22.87
C LEU A 204 3.16 -2.22 23.08
N LYS A 205 1.98 -1.82 22.66
CA LYS A 205 0.76 -2.62 22.72
C LYS A 205 0.86 -3.90 21.88
N ASP A 206 1.42 -3.81 20.68
CA ASP A 206 1.56 -4.97 19.79
C ASP A 206 2.64 -5.94 20.29
N ILE A 207 3.76 -5.44 20.84
CA ILE A 207 4.77 -6.27 21.51
C ILE A 207 4.16 -7.01 22.71
N LYS A 208 3.36 -6.36 23.54
CA LYS A 208 2.66 -7.00 24.65
C LYS A 208 1.75 -8.14 24.19
N LYS A 209 0.98 -7.93 23.11
CA LYS A 209 0.14 -8.99 22.52
C LYS A 209 0.96 -10.18 22.03
N GLU A 210 2.11 -9.90 21.41
CA GLU A 210 3.00 -10.95 20.92
C GLU A 210 3.60 -11.77 22.07
N ILE A 211 4.03 -11.13 23.16
CA ILE A 211 4.49 -11.81 24.38
C ILE A 211 3.39 -12.71 24.97
N ILE A 212 2.14 -12.21 25.02
CA ILE A 212 0.99 -12.99 25.51
C ILE A 212 0.71 -14.20 24.61
N SER A 213 0.80 -14.03 23.31
CA SER A 213 0.61 -15.12 22.33
C SER A 213 1.70 -16.20 22.49
N LEU A 214 2.96 -15.79 22.65
CA LEU A 214 4.08 -16.71 22.89
C LEU A 214 3.96 -17.44 24.23
N CYS A 215 3.41 -16.81 25.24
CA CYS A 215 3.11 -17.48 26.51
C CYS A 215 2.26 -18.73 26.29
N GLY A 216 1.19 -18.62 25.50
CA GLY A 216 0.32 -19.76 25.18
C GLY A 216 1.04 -20.90 24.46
N SER A 217 1.86 -20.57 23.45
CA SER A 217 2.59 -21.56 22.63
C SER A 217 3.77 -22.22 23.34
N LEU A 218 4.35 -21.56 24.35
CA LEU A 218 5.49 -22.06 25.12
C LEU A 218 5.10 -22.89 26.34
N GLY A 219 3.81 -23.16 26.62
CA GLY A 219 3.34 -23.94 27.76
C GLY A 219 2.77 -23.09 28.90
N GLY A 220 2.53 -21.81 28.65
CA GLY A 220 1.89 -20.88 29.57
C GLY A 220 2.73 -20.57 30.81
N THR A 221 2.05 -20.35 31.94
CA THR A 221 2.70 -20.04 33.22
C THR A 221 3.47 -21.24 33.83
N LYS A 222 3.35 -22.43 33.23
CA LYS A 222 4.09 -23.63 33.65
C LYS A 222 5.53 -23.63 33.11
N ASN A 223 5.84 -22.83 32.10
CA ASN A 223 7.20 -22.70 31.62
C ASN A 223 7.99 -21.77 32.56
N GLU A 224 8.86 -22.36 33.39
CA GLU A 224 9.65 -21.61 34.38
C GLU A 224 10.63 -20.63 33.76
N GLU A 225 11.23 -20.98 32.60
CA GLU A 225 12.16 -20.16 31.90
C GLU A 225 11.47 -18.90 31.33
N PHE A 226 10.27 -19.09 30.73
CA PHE A 226 9.41 -17.99 30.26
C PHE A 226 9.05 -17.06 31.43
N MET A 227 8.57 -17.60 32.53
CA MET A 227 8.14 -16.79 33.66
C MET A 227 9.30 -16.07 34.34
N THR A 228 10.46 -16.69 34.41
CA THR A 228 11.68 -16.08 34.96
C THR A 228 12.15 -14.93 34.07
N THR A 229 12.19 -15.15 32.75
CA THR A 229 12.54 -14.10 31.77
C THR A 229 11.56 -12.94 31.87
N LEU A 230 10.27 -13.18 31.87
CA LEU A 230 9.25 -12.13 31.96
C LEU A 230 9.34 -11.34 33.27
N LYS A 231 9.56 -12.03 34.42
CA LYS A 231 9.70 -11.39 35.75
C LYS A 231 10.97 -10.53 35.86
N SER A 232 11.99 -10.76 35.05
CA SER A 232 13.19 -9.88 35.03
C SER A 232 12.91 -8.50 34.43
N TYR A 233 11.84 -8.37 33.66
CA TYR A 233 11.41 -7.08 33.08
C TYR A 233 10.18 -6.48 33.78
N VAL A 234 9.34 -7.32 34.39
CA VAL A 234 8.14 -6.90 35.11
C VAL A 234 7.90 -7.82 36.30
N ALA A 235 8.09 -7.31 37.51
CA ALA A 235 8.12 -8.09 38.75
C ALA A 235 6.86 -8.95 38.99
N ASN A 236 5.68 -8.50 38.55
CA ASN A 236 4.42 -9.26 38.71
C ASN A 236 4.20 -10.31 37.60
N GLY A 237 5.12 -10.46 36.63
CA GLY A 237 4.99 -11.42 35.54
C GLY A 237 3.82 -11.16 34.59
N ASN A 238 3.30 -9.94 34.52
CA ASN A 238 2.21 -9.58 33.63
C ASN A 238 2.74 -8.73 32.46
N PRO A 239 2.73 -9.22 31.22
CA PRO A 239 3.22 -8.47 30.05
C PRO A 239 2.56 -7.09 29.88
N ASN A 240 1.30 -6.94 30.29
CA ASN A 240 0.58 -5.67 30.20
C ASN A 240 1.15 -4.59 31.12
N ALA A 241 1.90 -4.95 32.14
CA ALA A 241 2.52 -4.02 33.06
C ALA A 241 3.87 -3.46 32.57
N ILE A 242 4.40 -3.91 31.44
CA ILE A 242 5.60 -3.34 30.83
C ILE A 242 5.23 -1.96 30.25
N THR A 243 5.91 -0.91 30.72
CA THR A 243 5.63 0.48 30.30
C THR A 243 6.71 1.07 29.40
N ASP A 244 7.90 0.51 29.42
CA ASP A 244 9.05 0.94 28.61
C ASP A 244 9.15 0.11 27.33
N LEU A 245 9.24 0.80 26.18
CA LEU A 245 9.32 0.17 24.86
C LEU A 245 10.62 -0.60 24.65
N GLY A 246 11.73 -0.10 25.18
CA GLY A 246 13.04 -0.76 25.09
C GLY A 246 13.02 -2.09 25.87
N ALA A 247 12.55 -2.06 27.11
CA ALA A 247 12.35 -3.24 27.93
C ALA A 247 11.40 -4.28 27.30
N ALA A 248 10.33 -3.82 26.66
CA ALA A 248 9.40 -4.71 25.97
C ALA A 248 10.05 -5.41 24.75
N LYS A 249 10.85 -4.71 23.97
CA LYS A 249 11.59 -5.28 22.82
C LYS A 249 12.63 -6.31 23.28
N GLU A 250 13.40 -6.01 24.32
CA GLU A 250 14.40 -6.94 24.86
C GLU A 250 13.74 -8.18 25.47
N CYS A 251 12.65 -8.00 26.21
CA CYS A 251 11.87 -9.09 26.78
C CYS A 251 11.37 -10.03 25.69
N LEU A 252 10.77 -9.48 24.62
CA LEU A 252 10.27 -10.26 23.49
C LEU A 252 11.40 -11.01 22.78
N ALA A 253 12.55 -10.39 22.57
CA ALA A 253 13.70 -11.04 21.94
C ALA A 253 14.16 -12.26 22.72
N LYS A 254 14.31 -12.15 24.04
CA LYS A 254 14.71 -13.26 24.90
C LYS A 254 13.65 -14.37 24.98
N ILE A 255 12.35 -14.02 25.03
CA ILE A 255 11.27 -14.98 25.03
C ILE A 255 11.23 -15.81 23.73
N LYS A 256 11.58 -15.23 22.59
CA LYS A 256 11.67 -15.95 21.31
C LYS A 256 12.78 -17.00 21.23
N GLU A 257 13.73 -16.97 22.13
CA GLU A 257 14.82 -17.96 22.22
C GLU A 257 14.42 -19.17 23.09
N ILE A 258 13.33 -19.08 23.87
CA ILE A 258 12.85 -20.12 24.77
C ILE A 258 12.18 -21.25 24.00
N LYS A 259 12.51 -22.50 24.34
CA LYS A 259 11.88 -23.67 23.73
C LYS A 259 10.54 -24.02 24.40
N PRO A 260 9.56 -24.54 23.64
CA PRO A 260 8.34 -25.06 24.22
C PRO A 260 8.63 -26.18 25.24
N VAL A 261 7.88 -26.21 26.32
CA VAL A 261 7.90 -27.35 27.24
C VAL A 261 7.25 -28.54 26.53
N GLU A 262 7.99 -29.64 26.36
CA GLU A 262 7.41 -30.89 25.86
C GLU A 262 6.32 -31.38 26.86
N ALA A 263 5.16 -31.74 26.30
CA ALA A 263 3.98 -32.11 27.04
C ALA A 263 4.09 -33.53 27.70
#